data_ad510233bb3a02547a43d05ca92c2fdf
#
_entry.id   ad510233bb3a02547a43d05ca92c2fdf
#
_cell.length_a   1.000
_cell.length_b   1.000
_cell.length_c   1.000
_cell.angle_alpha   90.00
_cell.angle_beta   90.00
_cell.angle_gamma   90.00
#
_symmetry.space_group_name_H-M   'P 1'
#
loop_
_entity.id
_entity.type
_entity.pdbx_description
1 polymer ?
#
loop_
_entity_poly.entity_id
_entity_poly.type
_entity_poly.pdbx_seq_one_letter_code
_entity_poly.pdbx_strand_id
1 'polypeptide(L)'
;MILIADSGSTKTDWRFIDSQNHVSQGRTAGFNPFFQTSQAIYEQICASLLPLIKEQVSSVYFYGAGCAGAGSAVMRDALRQAFEGAQIEVESDMLGAARGACGRTAGIACILGTGANNGLYDGSNVVANVPSLGFWLGDEGSGGYLGKTLVVSYLHRELPTDLMTAFEKRFSAIDRTEVLENAYQKPFPNRYFASFSKFLFDHRSHPFAYQMIYDAFAVFLKKYVCKHPQHKTLPVSFVGSVAFYYSDILRQAAADQGVSVKNILEAPIAGLTLYHQG
;
A
#
# COMPACT_ATOMS: atom_id res chain seq x y z
N MET A 1 -12.89 1.98 24.38
CA MET A 1 -11.76 2.33 23.47
C MET A 1 -12.09 1.86 22.06
N ILE A 2 -11.78 2.67 21.03
CA ILE A 2 -11.89 2.29 19.61
C ILE A 2 -10.49 1.99 19.08
N LEU A 3 -10.35 0.89 18.34
CA LEU A 3 -9.12 0.51 17.64
C LEU A 3 -9.31 0.69 16.14
N ILE A 4 -8.32 1.30 15.47
CA ILE A 4 -8.29 1.44 14.02
C ILE A 4 -6.94 0.89 13.53
N ALA A 5 -6.97 0.01 12.55
CA ALA A 5 -5.78 -0.64 12.00
C ALA A 5 -5.67 -0.41 10.49
N ASP A 6 -4.45 -0.08 10.05
CA ASP A 6 -4.00 -0.17 8.66
C ASP A 6 -2.91 -1.24 8.56
N SER A 7 -3.25 -2.38 7.97
CA SER A 7 -2.40 -3.56 7.94
C SER A 7 -1.90 -3.87 6.54
N GLY A 8 -0.63 -3.59 6.32
CA GLY A 8 0.11 -4.15 5.20
C GLY A 8 0.70 -5.52 5.54
N SER A 9 1.30 -6.17 4.54
CA SER A 9 1.91 -7.49 4.75
C SER A 9 3.15 -7.49 5.66
N THR A 10 3.74 -6.33 5.96
CA THR A 10 4.96 -6.23 6.78
C THR A 10 4.70 -5.70 8.18
N LYS A 11 3.80 -4.73 8.30
CA LYS A 11 3.47 -4.05 9.54
C LYS A 11 1.99 -3.71 9.57
N THR A 12 1.46 -3.54 10.80
CA THR A 12 0.16 -2.94 11.06
C THR A 12 0.37 -1.69 11.91
N ASP A 13 -0.08 -0.56 11.41
CA ASP A 13 -0.13 0.68 12.16
C ASP A 13 -1.51 0.77 12.84
N TRP A 14 -1.50 1.04 14.16
CA TRP A 14 -2.70 1.12 15.00
C TRP A 14 -2.94 2.54 15.48
N ARG A 15 -4.21 2.90 15.63
CA ARG A 15 -4.67 4.05 16.44
C ARG A 15 -5.63 3.56 17.51
N PHE A 16 -5.44 4.08 18.72
CA PHE A 16 -6.24 3.82 19.88
C PHE A 16 -6.93 5.12 20.27
N ILE A 17 -8.25 5.15 20.28
CA ILE A 17 -9.05 6.29 20.70
C ILE A 17 -9.69 5.90 22.04
N ASP A 18 -9.30 6.56 23.12
CA ASP A 18 -9.81 6.29 24.46
C ASP A 18 -11.20 6.88 24.70
N SER A 19 -11.75 6.66 25.89
CA SER A 19 -13.05 7.17 26.31
C SER A 19 -13.13 8.70 26.41
N GLN A 20 -11.97 9.38 26.42
CA GLN A 20 -11.85 10.85 26.44
C GLN A 20 -11.49 11.42 25.05
N ASN A 21 -11.56 10.62 23.98
CA ASN A 21 -11.17 10.96 22.60
C ASN A 21 -9.67 11.30 22.40
N HIS A 22 -8.79 10.92 23.33
CA HIS A 22 -7.37 11.03 23.09
C HIS A 22 -6.92 9.93 22.13
N VAL A 23 -6.08 10.31 21.16
CA VAL A 23 -5.54 9.40 20.15
C VAL A 23 -4.11 9.03 20.51
N SER A 24 -3.86 7.75 20.70
CA SER A 24 -2.52 7.18 20.81
C SER A 24 -2.24 6.20 19.66
N GLN A 25 -0.99 5.79 19.51
CA GLN A 25 -0.57 4.96 18.39
C GLN A 25 0.24 3.76 18.86
N GLY A 26 0.13 2.67 18.10
CA GLY A 26 0.94 1.48 18.26
C GLY A 26 1.29 0.87 16.93
N ARG A 27 2.20 -0.08 16.95
CA ARG A 27 2.62 -0.82 15.77
C ARG A 27 2.84 -2.28 16.13
N THR A 28 2.39 -3.18 15.26
CA THR A 28 2.66 -4.61 15.34
C THR A 28 3.22 -5.11 13.99
N ALA A 29 3.63 -6.37 13.94
CA ALA A 29 3.87 -7.03 12.67
C ALA A 29 2.58 -7.07 11.84
N GLY A 30 2.73 -7.19 10.52
CA GLY A 30 1.60 -7.24 9.60
C GLY A 30 0.83 -8.56 9.73
N PHE A 31 -0.47 -8.48 9.56
CA PHE A 31 -1.36 -9.63 9.48
C PHE A 31 -1.75 -9.87 8.03
N ASN A 32 -1.65 -11.12 7.60
CA ASN A 32 -2.10 -11.50 6.26
C ASN A 32 -2.87 -12.82 6.32
N PRO A 33 -4.20 -12.78 6.31
CA PRO A 33 -5.06 -13.95 6.43
C PRO A 33 -4.99 -14.93 5.23
N PHE A 34 -4.29 -14.55 4.14
CA PHE A 34 -3.95 -15.49 3.07
C PHE A 34 -2.91 -16.55 3.49
N PHE A 35 -2.04 -16.20 4.44
CA PHE A 35 -0.91 -17.04 4.84
C PHE A 35 -0.96 -17.45 6.31
N GLN A 36 -1.90 -16.89 7.08
CA GLN A 36 -2.02 -17.13 8.52
C GLN A 36 -3.40 -17.69 8.85
N THR A 37 -3.46 -18.62 9.81
CA THR A 37 -4.72 -19.08 10.38
C THR A 37 -5.26 -18.07 11.39
N SER A 38 -6.57 -18.14 11.68
CA SER A 38 -7.21 -17.32 12.70
C SER A 38 -6.53 -17.48 14.08
N GLN A 39 -6.14 -18.72 14.44
CA GLN A 39 -5.44 -19.02 15.70
C GLN A 39 -4.05 -18.34 15.75
N ALA A 40 -3.26 -18.42 14.69
CA ALA A 40 -1.93 -17.78 14.64
C ALA A 40 -2.04 -16.24 14.74
N ILE A 41 -3.05 -15.64 14.09
CA ILE A 41 -3.33 -14.21 14.19
C ILE A 41 -3.75 -13.85 15.64
N TYR A 42 -4.63 -14.61 16.25
CA TYR A 42 -5.05 -14.41 17.62
C TYR A 42 -3.86 -14.43 18.61
N GLU A 43 -3.01 -15.45 18.52
CA GLU A 43 -1.81 -15.56 19.36
C GLU A 43 -0.87 -14.35 19.17
N GLN A 44 -0.71 -13.90 17.95
CA GLN A 44 0.10 -12.71 17.64
C GLN A 44 -0.54 -11.43 18.21
N ILE A 45 -1.87 -11.29 18.16
CA ILE A 45 -2.62 -10.19 18.80
C ILE A 45 -2.40 -10.22 20.31
N CYS A 46 -2.54 -11.38 20.95
CA CYS A 46 -2.32 -11.53 22.38
C CYS A 46 -0.90 -11.13 22.80
N ALA A 47 0.10 -11.53 22.02
CA ALA A 47 1.50 -11.26 22.35
C ALA A 47 1.92 -9.81 22.10
N SER A 48 1.40 -9.15 21.06
CA SER A 48 1.94 -7.87 20.60
C SER A 48 0.98 -6.68 20.71
N LEU A 49 -0.33 -6.90 20.65
CA LEU A 49 -1.32 -5.82 20.68
C LEU A 49 -1.98 -5.66 22.05
N LEU A 50 -2.44 -6.75 22.68
CA LEU A 50 -3.13 -6.67 23.97
C LEU A 50 -2.32 -5.95 25.07
N PRO A 51 -0.97 -6.10 25.16
CA PRO A 51 -0.18 -5.34 26.13
C PRO A 51 -0.23 -3.81 25.96
N LEU A 52 -0.63 -3.32 24.77
CA LEU A 52 -0.78 -1.89 24.48
C LEU A 52 -2.17 -1.35 24.85
N ILE A 53 -3.13 -2.23 25.12
CA ILE A 53 -4.53 -1.88 25.40
C ILE A 53 -4.70 -1.61 26.89
N LYS A 54 -5.24 -0.43 27.22
CA LYS A 54 -5.39 0.01 28.63
C LYS A 54 -6.85 0.07 29.10
N GLU A 55 -7.80 -0.01 28.18
CA GLU A 55 -9.23 0.09 28.45
C GLU A 55 -9.99 -0.99 27.69
N GLN A 56 -11.22 -1.26 28.10
CA GLN A 56 -12.09 -2.17 27.36
C GLN A 56 -12.32 -1.66 25.93
N VAL A 57 -12.12 -2.55 24.96
CA VAL A 57 -12.34 -2.23 23.53
C VAL A 57 -13.83 -2.34 23.22
N SER A 58 -14.39 -1.29 22.64
CA SER A 58 -15.79 -1.24 22.20
C SER A 58 -15.93 -1.53 20.70
N SER A 59 -14.94 -1.13 19.90
CA SER A 59 -14.98 -1.32 18.45
C SER A 59 -13.57 -1.50 17.88
N VAL A 60 -13.46 -2.34 16.84
CA VAL A 60 -12.24 -2.55 16.07
C VAL A 60 -12.57 -2.38 14.59
N TYR A 61 -11.92 -1.41 13.93
CA TYR A 61 -11.96 -1.17 12.50
C TYR A 61 -10.63 -1.58 11.89
N PHE A 62 -10.61 -2.73 11.23
CA PHE A 62 -9.40 -3.31 10.66
C PHE A 62 -9.45 -3.24 9.13
N TYR A 63 -8.44 -2.60 8.54
CA TYR A 63 -8.24 -2.50 7.10
C TYR A 63 -6.95 -3.23 6.72
N GLY A 64 -7.03 -4.24 5.90
CA GLY A 64 -5.85 -5.05 5.63
C GLY A 64 -5.76 -5.68 4.26
N ALA A 65 -4.51 -5.84 3.80
CA ALA A 65 -4.20 -6.63 2.63
C ALA A 65 -4.67 -8.10 2.84
N GLY A 66 -5.32 -8.67 1.83
CA GLY A 66 -5.89 -10.01 1.93
C GLY A 66 -7.21 -10.12 2.71
N CYS A 67 -7.72 -9.02 3.27
CA CYS A 67 -9.02 -8.97 3.95
C CYS A 67 -10.18 -8.79 2.95
N ALA A 68 -10.28 -9.71 1.98
CA ALA A 68 -11.40 -9.81 1.06
C ALA A 68 -11.93 -11.27 1.06
N GLY A 69 -13.23 -11.44 0.90
CA GLY A 69 -13.84 -12.78 0.87
C GLY A 69 -13.51 -13.61 2.13
N ALA A 70 -12.94 -14.80 1.95
CA ALA A 70 -12.59 -15.70 3.06
C ALA A 70 -11.57 -15.12 4.04
N GLY A 71 -10.63 -14.29 3.57
CA GLY A 71 -9.63 -13.66 4.43
C GLY A 71 -10.24 -12.71 5.47
N SER A 72 -11.33 -12.02 5.13
CA SER A 72 -12.06 -11.19 6.10
C SER A 72 -12.65 -12.01 7.25
N ALA A 73 -13.11 -13.24 6.99
CA ALA A 73 -13.63 -14.12 8.04
C ALA A 73 -12.53 -14.56 8.99
N VAL A 74 -11.38 -15.01 8.46
CA VAL A 74 -10.21 -15.44 9.25
C VAL A 74 -9.76 -14.33 10.22
N MET A 75 -9.64 -13.10 9.72
CA MET A 75 -9.23 -11.96 10.53
C MET A 75 -10.29 -11.56 11.56
N ARG A 76 -11.56 -11.57 11.15
CA ARG A 76 -12.68 -11.24 12.04
C ARG A 76 -12.78 -12.22 13.20
N ASP A 77 -12.61 -13.52 12.96
CA ASP A 77 -12.66 -14.54 14.00
C ASP A 77 -11.52 -14.36 15.02
N ALA A 78 -10.30 -14.07 14.57
CA ALA A 78 -9.18 -13.78 15.44
C ALA A 78 -9.43 -12.54 16.32
N LEU A 79 -9.96 -11.46 15.72
CA LEU A 79 -10.28 -10.22 16.44
C LEU A 79 -11.44 -10.41 17.43
N ARG A 80 -12.49 -11.18 17.08
CA ARG A 80 -13.60 -11.50 17.99
C ARG A 80 -13.14 -12.29 19.20
N GLN A 81 -12.21 -13.23 19.00
CA GLN A 81 -11.62 -13.99 20.08
C GLN A 81 -10.76 -13.12 21.02
N ALA A 82 -10.03 -12.14 20.46
CA ALA A 82 -9.17 -11.25 21.24
C ALA A 82 -9.95 -10.14 21.97
N PHE A 83 -11.07 -9.68 21.41
CA PHE A 83 -11.85 -8.53 21.88
C PHE A 83 -13.32 -8.93 22.06
N GLU A 84 -13.57 -9.77 23.05
CA GLU A 84 -14.93 -10.24 23.36
C GLU A 84 -15.88 -9.06 23.66
N GLY A 85 -17.06 -9.08 23.03
CA GLY A 85 -18.08 -8.03 23.17
C GLY A 85 -17.84 -6.78 22.33
N ALA A 86 -16.70 -6.63 21.64
CA ALA A 86 -16.44 -5.51 20.74
C ALA A 86 -17.15 -5.66 19.40
N GLN A 87 -17.55 -4.53 18.80
CA GLN A 87 -17.97 -4.49 17.40
C GLN A 87 -16.73 -4.64 16.51
N ILE A 88 -16.73 -5.64 15.61
CA ILE A 88 -15.60 -5.93 14.72
C ILE A 88 -15.99 -5.67 13.28
N GLU A 89 -15.32 -4.71 12.63
CA GLU A 89 -15.37 -4.46 11.19
C GLU A 89 -14.02 -4.80 10.57
N VAL A 90 -14.02 -5.67 9.56
CA VAL A 90 -12.81 -6.08 8.81
C VAL A 90 -13.06 -5.83 7.34
N GLU A 91 -12.23 -4.98 6.75
CA GLU A 91 -12.33 -4.49 5.40
C GLU A 91 -11.00 -4.60 4.64
N SER A 92 -11.06 -4.47 3.31
CA SER A 92 -9.86 -4.48 2.48
C SER A 92 -8.99 -3.23 2.68
N ASP A 93 -7.70 -3.36 2.40
CA ASP A 93 -6.75 -2.25 2.32
C ASP A 93 -7.21 -1.17 1.31
N MET A 94 -7.85 -1.59 0.22
CA MET A 94 -8.38 -0.67 -0.79
C MET A 94 -9.50 0.22 -0.22
N LEU A 95 -10.43 -0.33 0.56
CA LEU A 95 -11.45 0.48 1.22
C LEU A 95 -10.83 1.36 2.31
N GLY A 96 -9.82 0.86 3.02
CA GLY A 96 -9.04 1.66 3.96
C GLY A 96 -8.34 2.85 3.30
N ALA A 97 -7.70 2.64 2.15
CA ALA A 97 -7.09 3.70 1.36
C ALA A 97 -8.13 4.73 0.89
N ALA A 98 -9.30 4.27 0.43
CA ALA A 98 -10.38 5.14 -0.04
C ALA A 98 -10.94 6.00 1.10
N ARG A 99 -11.34 5.39 2.22
CA ARG A 99 -11.84 6.12 3.41
C ARG A 99 -10.80 7.07 3.98
N GLY A 100 -9.53 6.63 4.06
CA GLY A 100 -8.43 7.46 4.57
C GLY A 100 -8.06 8.64 3.69
N ALA A 101 -8.10 8.50 2.36
CA ALA A 101 -7.67 9.56 1.46
C ALA A 101 -8.81 10.42 0.91
N CYS A 102 -10.04 9.89 0.82
CA CYS A 102 -11.19 10.60 0.26
C CYS A 102 -12.21 11.01 1.34
N GLY A 103 -12.11 10.46 2.56
CA GLY A 103 -13.10 10.66 3.61
C GLY A 103 -14.47 10.14 3.17
N ARG A 104 -15.49 10.99 3.22
CA ARG A 104 -16.87 10.67 2.79
C ARG A 104 -17.21 11.26 1.41
N THR A 105 -16.19 11.67 0.63
CA THR A 105 -16.37 12.26 -0.69
C THR A 105 -16.06 11.25 -1.79
N ALA A 106 -16.92 11.16 -2.79
CA ALA A 106 -16.69 10.30 -3.96
C ALA A 106 -15.38 10.69 -4.69
N GLY A 107 -14.69 9.67 -5.21
CA GLY A 107 -13.40 9.86 -5.88
C GLY A 107 -12.85 8.55 -6.43
N ILE A 108 -11.66 8.60 -6.99
CA ILE A 108 -10.88 7.41 -7.33
C ILE A 108 -9.73 7.31 -6.33
N ALA A 109 -9.68 6.22 -5.59
CA ALA A 109 -8.60 5.94 -4.65
C ALA A 109 -7.59 4.98 -5.27
N CYS A 110 -6.30 5.25 -5.07
CA CYS A 110 -5.21 4.45 -5.61
C CYS A 110 -4.21 4.11 -4.50
N ILE A 111 -3.69 2.89 -4.52
CA ILE A 111 -2.57 2.47 -3.68
C ILE A 111 -1.34 2.34 -4.57
N LEU A 112 -0.24 3.00 -4.19
CA LEU A 112 1.10 2.83 -4.78
C LEU A 112 2.11 2.65 -3.65
N GLY A 113 2.35 1.39 -3.31
CA GLY A 113 3.31 0.93 -2.30
C GLY A 113 4.24 -0.12 -2.88
N THR A 114 4.44 -1.25 -2.18
CA THR A 114 5.15 -2.42 -2.73
C THR A 114 4.44 -2.97 -3.97
N GLY A 115 3.12 -3.04 -3.95
CA GLY A 115 2.23 -3.32 -5.08
C GLY A 115 1.38 -2.10 -5.43
N ALA A 116 0.43 -2.27 -6.37
CA ALA A 116 -0.48 -1.23 -6.81
C ALA A 116 -1.93 -1.71 -6.80
N ASN A 117 -2.87 -0.80 -6.50
CA ASN A 117 -4.31 -1.06 -6.58
C ASN A 117 -5.07 0.23 -6.88
N ASN A 118 -6.35 0.12 -7.24
CA ASN A 118 -7.22 1.25 -7.54
C ASN A 118 -8.67 0.92 -7.23
N GLY A 119 -9.52 1.94 -7.06
CA GLY A 119 -10.95 1.74 -6.86
C GLY A 119 -11.75 3.01 -7.05
N LEU A 120 -12.89 2.88 -7.70
CA LEU A 120 -13.91 3.92 -7.74
C LEU A 120 -14.68 3.90 -6.42
N TYR A 121 -14.63 5.00 -5.70
CA TYR A 121 -15.22 5.17 -4.38
C TYR A 121 -16.42 6.10 -4.46
N ASP A 122 -17.57 5.71 -3.90
CA ASP A 122 -18.82 6.49 -3.92
C ASP A 122 -18.99 7.45 -2.72
N GLY A 123 -18.02 7.45 -1.79
CA GLY A 123 -18.09 8.15 -0.51
C GLY A 123 -18.32 7.24 0.69
N SER A 124 -18.60 5.96 0.44
CA SER A 124 -18.85 4.94 1.47
C SER A 124 -18.18 3.62 1.15
N ASN A 125 -18.24 3.17 -0.11
CA ASN A 125 -17.74 1.89 -0.59
C ASN A 125 -16.94 2.00 -1.88
N VAL A 126 -16.08 1.04 -2.12
CA VAL A 126 -15.44 0.84 -3.43
C VAL A 126 -16.44 0.10 -4.32
N VAL A 127 -17.01 0.80 -5.29
CA VAL A 127 -18.10 0.30 -6.16
C VAL A 127 -17.61 -0.29 -7.48
N ALA A 128 -16.38 0.04 -7.88
CA ALA A 128 -15.74 -0.55 -9.06
C ALA A 128 -14.22 -0.58 -8.87
N ASN A 129 -13.60 -1.55 -9.49
CA ASN A 129 -12.14 -1.75 -9.46
C ASN A 129 -11.68 -2.24 -10.83
N VAL A 130 -10.57 -1.70 -11.33
CA VAL A 130 -9.86 -2.32 -12.44
C VAL A 130 -8.90 -3.35 -11.83
N PRO A 131 -9.04 -4.66 -12.16
CA PRO A 131 -8.31 -5.71 -11.47
C PRO A 131 -6.80 -5.48 -11.47
N SER A 132 -6.21 -5.39 -10.27
CA SER A 132 -4.77 -5.48 -10.10
C SER A 132 -4.36 -6.96 -10.17
N LEU A 133 -3.43 -7.28 -11.05
CA LEU A 133 -3.02 -8.65 -11.32
C LEU A 133 -1.77 -9.06 -10.55
N GLY A 134 -1.34 -8.22 -9.58
CA GLY A 134 -0.20 -8.46 -8.73
C GLY A 134 1.14 -8.34 -9.45
N PHE A 135 2.21 -8.70 -8.74
CA PHE A 135 3.59 -8.41 -9.11
C PHE A 135 4.02 -8.93 -10.49
N TRP A 136 3.56 -10.13 -10.89
CA TRP A 136 4.00 -10.73 -12.16
C TRP A 136 3.29 -10.16 -13.38
N LEU A 137 2.00 -9.88 -13.27
CA LEU A 137 1.13 -9.55 -14.39
C LEU A 137 0.66 -8.09 -14.38
N GLY A 138 0.99 -7.33 -13.32
CA GLY A 138 0.51 -5.97 -13.10
C GLY A 138 1.43 -5.17 -12.19
N ASP A 139 0.81 -4.50 -11.20
CA ASP A 139 1.45 -3.64 -10.21
C ASP A 139 2.26 -2.48 -10.81
N GLU A 140 1.93 -2.04 -12.02
CA GLU A 140 2.58 -0.89 -12.66
C GLU A 140 2.55 0.32 -11.73
N GLY A 141 3.62 1.11 -11.73
CA GLY A 141 3.77 2.27 -10.85
C GLY A 141 4.13 1.95 -9.40
N SER A 142 4.13 0.67 -8.99
CA SER A 142 4.53 0.26 -7.64
C SER A 142 6.05 0.20 -7.45
N GLY A 143 6.48 0.08 -6.19
CA GLY A 143 7.89 -0.14 -5.87
C GLY A 143 8.44 -1.45 -6.44
N GLY A 144 7.63 -2.51 -6.44
CA GLY A 144 7.98 -3.79 -7.06
C GLY A 144 8.20 -3.66 -8.57
N TYR A 145 7.33 -2.92 -9.25
CA TYR A 145 7.46 -2.65 -10.68
C TYR A 145 8.70 -1.79 -10.98
N LEU A 146 8.88 -0.68 -10.27
CA LEU A 146 10.03 0.21 -10.43
C LEU A 146 11.36 -0.51 -10.20
N GLY A 147 11.45 -1.28 -9.11
CA GLY A 147 12.67 -2.02 -8.79
C GLY A 147 12.93 -3.16 -9.79
N LYS A 148 11.90 -3.86 -10.25
CA LYS A 148 12.04 -4.87 -11.30
C LYS A 148 12.57 -4.26 -12.60
N THR A 149 12.01 -3.14 -13.04
CA THR A 149 12.45 -2.42 -14.24
C THR A 149 13.91 -1.96 -14.08
N LEU A 150 14.27 -1.39 -12.93
CA LEU A 150 15.65 -0.96 -12.67
C LEU A 150 16.64 -2.13 -12.72
N VAL A 151 16.34 -3.26 -12.06
CA VAL A 151 17.22 -4.45 -12.03
C VAL A 151 17.37 -5.05 -13.43
N VAL A 152 16.31 -5.08 -14.23
CA VAL A 152 16.36 -5.54 -15.63
C VAL A 152 17.28 -4.62 -16.44
N SER A 153 17.11 -3.29 -16.37
CA SER A 153 17.97 -2.34 -17.08
C SER A 153 19.43 -2.42 -16.62
N TYR A 154 19.68 -2.68 -15.32
CA TYR A 154 21.04 -2.92 -14.81
C TYR A 154 21.69 -4.16 -15.47
N LEU A 155 21.00 -5.32 -15.42
CA LEU A 155 21.54 -6.57 -15.96
C LEU A 155 21.72 -6.53 -17.50
N HIS A 156 20.87 -5.79 -18.19
CA HIS A 156 20.98 -5.56 -19.64
C HIS A 156 22.01 -4.46 -20.02
N ARG A 157 22.66 -3.83 -19.03
CA ARG A 157 23.64 -2.76 -19.22
C ARG A 157 23.05 -1.53 -19.94
N GLU A 158 21.81 -1.22 -19.63
CA GLU A 158 21.08 -0.06 -20.20
C GLU A 158 21.21 1.19 -19.31
N LEU A 159 21.69 1.05 -18.07
CA LEU A 159 21.90 2.20 -17.19
C LEU A 159 23.05 3.09 -17.70
N PRO A 160 22.91 4.42 -17.64
CA PRO A 160 24.04 5.34 -17.82
C PRO A 160 25.19 4.98 -16.88
N THR A 161 26.44 5.26 -17.33
CA THR A 161 27.66 4.81 -16.64
C THR A 161 27.75 5.29 -15.19
N ASP A 162 27.30 6.50 -14.90
CA ASP A 162 27.29 7.08 -13.55
C ASP A 162 26.25 6.37 -12.65
N LEU A 163 25.05 6.07 -13.16
CA LEU A 163 24.05 5.28 -12.43
C LEU A 163 24.45 3.83 -12.27
N MET A 164 25.12 3.23 -13.26
CA MET A 164 25.70 1.89 -13.16
C MET A 164 26.69 1.81 -11.99
N THR A 165 27.64 2.73 -11.96
CA THR A 165 28.66 2.82 -10.89
C THR A 165 28.00 3.05 -9.50
N ALA A 166 27.01 3.94 -9.43
CA ALA A 166 26.28 4.20 -8.19
C ALA A 166 25.46 2.98 -7.71
N PHE A 167 24.86 2.25 -8.65
CA PHE A 167 24.10 1.03 -8.37
C PHE A 167 24.98 -0.07 -7.80
N GLU A 168 26.13 -0.36 -8.45
CA GLU A 168 27.10 -1.36 -7.99
C GLU A 168 27.71 -1.01 -6.63
N LYS A 169 27.97 0.28 -6.38
CA LYS A 169 28.42 0.76 -5.07
C LYS A 169 27.41 0.50 -3.96
N ARG A 170 26.10 0.59 -4.25
CA ARG A 170 25.05 0.44 -3.25
C ARG A 170 24.64 -0.99 -2.99
N PHE A 171 24.55 -1.82 -4.04
CA PHE A 171 23.96 -3.15 -3.96
C PHE A 171 24.98 -4.28 -4.17
N SER A 172 26.28 -3.92 -4.35
CA SER A 172 27.29 -4.83 -4.86
C SER A 172 26.95 -5.29 -6.30
N ALA A 173 27.78 -6.11 -6.91
CA ALA A 173 27.48 -6.63 -8.24
C ALA A 173 26.44 -7.75 -8.15
N ILE A 174 25.15 -7.39 -8.29
CA ILE A 174 24.06 -8.35 -8.35
C ILE A 174 24.18 -9.12 -9.66
N ASP A 175 24.15 -10.44 -9.61
CA ASP A 175 24.20 -11.26 -10.80
C ASP A 175 22.80 -11.83 -11.19
N ARG A 176 22.76 -12.43 -12.38
CA ARG A 176 21.56 -13.08 -12.92
C ARG A 176 21.05 -14.19 -11.99
N THR A 177 21.94 -14.94 -11.37
CA THR A 177 21.58 -16.11 -10.53
C THR A 177 20.84 -15.62 -9.29
N GLU A 178 21.38 -14.65 -8.58
CA GLU A 178 20.74 -14.04 -7.41
C GLU A 178 19.34 -13.50 -7.74
N VAL A 179 19.22 -12.77 -8.86
CA VAL A 179 17.92 -12.20 -9.28
C VAL A 179 16.90 -13.29 -9.58
N LEU A 180 17.28 -14.37 -10.30
CA LEU A 180 16.36 -15.46 -10.61
C LEU A 180 15.97 -16.27 -9.37
N GLU A 181 16.88 -16.50 -8.43
CA GLU A 181 16.52 -17.13 -7.16
C GLU A 181 15.49 -16.32 -6.39
N ASN A 182 15.71 -15.01 -6.25
CA ASN A 182 14.76 -14.12 -5.55
C ASN A 182 13.45 -13.97 -6.31
N ALA A 183 13.47 -14.05 -7.63
CA ALA A 183 12.28 -13.96 -8.46
C ALA A 183 11.39 -15.20 -8.37
N TYR A 184 11.98 -16.41 -8.42
CA TYR A 184 11.23 -17.63 -8.68
C TYR A 184 11.31 -18.69 -7.56
N GLN A 185 12.28 -18.61 -6.65
CA GLN A 185 12.49 -19.65 -5.64
C GLN A 185 12.24 -19.12 -4.21
N LYS A 186 12.56 -17.85 -3.94
CA LYS A 186 12.39 -17.26 -2.61
C LYS A 186 10.99 -16.65 -2.42
N PRO A 187 10.49 -16.56 -1.17
CA PRO A 187 9.21 -15.93 -0.89
C PRO A 187 9.30 -14.40 -1.09
N PHE A 188 8.16 -13.80 -1.42
CA PHE A 188 7.98 -12.34 -1.52
C PHE A 188 8.88 -11.63 -2.55
N PRO A 189 8.91 -12.08 -3.82
CA PRO A 189 9.70 -11.43 -4.87
C PRO A 189 9.38 -9.94 -5.04
N ASN A 190 8.12 -9.55 -4.84
CA ASN A 190 7.68 -8.16 -4.87
C ASN A 190 8.42 -7.26 -3.85
N ARG A 191 8.72 -7.77 -2.66
CA ARG A 191 9.49 -7.04 -1.63
C ARG A 191 10.96 -6.93 -2.00
N TYR A 192 11.54 -8.02 -2.52
CA TYR A 192 12.92 -8.01 -3.02
C TYR A 192 13.08 -6.91 -4.06
N PHE A 193 12.26 -6.93 -5.11
CA PHE A 193 12.36 -5.90 -6.15
C PHE A 193 12.00 -4.50 -5.64
N ALA A 194 11.00 -4.34 -4.78
CA ALA A 194 10.66 -3.03 -4.22
C ALA A 194 11.80 -2.38 -3.43
N SER A 195 12.73 -3.17 -2.88
CA SER A 195 13.89 -2.65 -2.15
C SER A 195 14.80 -1.78 -3.02
N PHE A 196 14.84 -2.04 -4.33
CA PHE A 196 15.63 -1.28 -5.30
C PHE A 196 14.99 0.07 -5.67
N SER A 197 13.70 0.24 -5.48
CA SER A 197 13.02 1.48 -5.85
C SER A 197 13.61 2.70 -5.15
N LYS A 198 14.11 2.54 -3.92
CA LYS A 198 14.74 3.62 -3.17
C LYS A 198 15.99 4.20 -3.89
N PHE A 199 16.67 3.41 -4.71
CA PHE A 199 17.77 3.91 -5.53
C PHE A 199 17.25 4.94 -6.55
N LEU A 200 16.14 4.66 -7.20
CA LEU A 200 15.51 5.62 -8.13
C LEU A 200 15.10 6.91 -7.41
N PHE A 201 14.59 6.82 -6.17
CA PHE A 201 14.26 7.99 -5.38
C PHE A 201 15.48 8.89 -5.13
N ASP A 202 16.60 8.29 -4.73
CA ASP A 202 17.83 9.02 -4.43
C ASP A 202 18.46 9.65 -5.69
N HIS A 203 18.14 9.11 -6.87
CA HIS A 203 18.63 9.59 -8.17
C HIS A 203 17.53 10.20 -9.06
N ARG A 204 16.37 10.57 -8.50
CA ARG A 204 15.19 11.03 -9.27
C ARG A 204 15.40 12.32 -10.08
N SER A 205 16.44 13.08 -9.77
CA SER A 205 16.85 14.24 -10.57
C SER A 205 17.66 13.87 -11.83
N HIS A 206 18.16 12.63 -11.91
CA HIS A 206 18.84 12.14 -13.11
C HIS A 206 17.80 11.86 -14.20
N PRO A 207 18.00 12.35 -15.46
CA PRO A 207 16.97 12.22 -16.53
C PRO A 207 16.50 10.79 -16.78
N PHE A 208 17.41 9.81 -16.75
CA PHE A 208 17.08 8.40 -16.94
C PHE A 208 16.17 7.87 -15.80
N ALA A 209 16.51 8.16 -14.55
CA ALA A 209 15.72 7.71 -13.40
C ALA A 209 14.36 8.41 -13.38
N TYR A 210 14.32 9.72 -13.65
CA TYR A 210 13.09 10.48 -13.78
C TYR A 210 12.16 9.86 -14.83
N GLN A 211 12.68 9.58 -16.01
CA GLN A 211 11.89 9.01 -17.11
C GLN A 211 11.34 7.62 -16.74
N MET A 212 12.15 6.76 -16.14
CA MET A 212 11.72 5.43 -15.69
C MET A 212 10.57 5.52 -14.67
N ILE A 213 10.63 6.46 -13.73
CA ILE A 213 9.58 6.68 -12.73
C ILE A 213 8.33 7.25 -13.40
N TYR A 214 8.51 8.26 -14.25
CA TYR A 214 7.41 8.89 -14.99
C TYR A 214 6.64 7.88 -15.85
N ASP A 215 7.36 7.06 -16.61
CA ASP A 215 6.75 6.04 -17.50
C ASP A 215 5.95 5.01 -16.69
N ALA A 216 6.48 4.58 -15.52
CA ALA A 216 5.78 3.66 -14.65
C ALA A 216 4.44 4.25 -14.15
N PHE A 217 4.43 5.54 -13.74
CA PHE A 217 3.19 6.22 -13.33
C PHE A 217 2.26 6.49 -14.51
N ALA A 218 2.78 6.88 -15.66
CA ALA A 218 1.97 7.08 -16.88
C ALA A 218 1.26 5.79 -17.28
N VAL A 219 1.94 4.65 -17.20
CA VAL A 219 1.35 3.32 -17.46
C VAL A 219 0.27 2.98 -16.42
N PHE A 220 0.53 3.21 -15.13
CA PHE A 220 -0.46 2.99 -14.07
C PHE A 220 -1.72 3.81 -14.32
N LEU A 221 -1.57 5.10 -14.54
CA LEU A 221 -2.71 6.00 -14.79
C LEU A 221 -3.53 5.55 -15.99
N LYS A 222 -2.88 5.23 -17.11
CA LYS A 222 -3.53 4.78 -18.35
C LYS A 222 -4.25 3.44 -18.19
N LYS A 223 -3.63 2.48 -17.47
CA LYS A 223 -4.17 1.12 -17.33
C LYS A 223 -5.28 1.02 -16.29
N TYR A 224 -5.24 1.84 -15.24
CA TYR A 224 -6.14 1.74 -14.10
C TYR A 224 -7.03 2.97 -13.96
N VAL A 225 -6.46 4.13 -13.69
CA VAL A 225 -7.23 5.35 -13.38
C VAL A 225 -8.10 5.79 -14.56
N CYS A 226 -7.50 5.89 -15.76
CA CYS A 226 -8.22 6.33 -16.97
C CYS A 226 -9.23 5.31 -17.50
N LYS A 227 -9.32 4.11 -16.92
CA LYS A 227 -10.35 3.13 -17.24
C LYS A 227 -11.66 3.39 -16.49
N HIS A 228 -11.63 4.14 -15.40
CA HIS A 228 -12.85 4.60 -14.75
C HIS A 228 -13.48 5.72 -15.59
N PRO A 229 -14.75 5.59 -16.01
CA PRO A 229 -15.39 6.62 -16.87
C PRO A 229 -15.37 8.02 -16.25
N GLN A 230 -15.38 8.09 -14.91
CA GLN A 230 -15.41 9.33 -14.15
C GLN A 230 -14.03 9.96 -13.89
N HIS A 231 -12.93 9.43 -14.43
CA HIS A 231 -11.56 9.87 -14.13
C HIS A 231 -11.27 11.37 -14.44
N LYS A 232 -12.05 11.98 -15.33
CA LYS A 232 -11.96 13.41 -15.65
C LYS A 232 -12.79 14.31 -14.76
N THR A 233 -13.77 13.76 -14.03
CA THR A 233 -14.74 14.52 -13.24
C THR A 233 -14.58 14.31 -11.74
N LEU A 234 -14.08 13.16 -11.32
CA LEU A 234 -13.82 12.87 -9.92
C LEU A 234 -12.35 13.11 -9.56
N PRO A 235 -12.09 13.60 -8.35
CA PRO A 235 -10.73 13.73 -7.86
C PRO A 235 -10.09 12.36 -7.63
N VAL A 236 -8.79 12.26 -7.88
CA VAL A 236 -8.00 11.06 -7.63
C VAL A 236 -7.12 11.28 -6.40
N SER A 237 -7.15 10.34 -5.47
CA SER A 237 -6.31 10.35 -4.28
C SER A 237 -5.42 9.11 -4.23
N PHE A 238 -4.19 9.30 -3.75
CA PHE A 238 -3.19 8.25 -3.68
C PHE A 238 -2.78 7.98 -2.23
N VAL A 239 -2.52 6.71 -1.94
CA VAL A 239 -1.99 6.24 -0.67
C VAL A 239 -0.79 5.34 -0.94
N GLY A 240 0.23 5.43 -0.12
CA GLY A 240 1.40 4.56 -0.15
C GLY A 240 2.71 5.30 -0.30
N SER A 241 3.78 4.68 0.16
CA SER A 241 5.12 5.28 0.20
C SER A 241 5.64 5.70 -1.18
N VAL A 242 5.37 4.90 -2.22
CA VAL A 242 5.79 5.25 -3.58
C VAL A 242 5.04 6.48 -4.07
N ALA A 243 3.71 6.53 -3.92
CA ALA A 243 2.96 7.73 -4.29
C ALA A 243 3.47 8.98 -3.56
N PHE A 244 3.76 8.85 -2.26
CA PHE A 244 4.15 9.96 -1.39
C PHE A 244 5.55 10.48 -1.71
N TYR A 245 6.55 9.60 -1.77
CA TYR A 245 7.94 10.02 -1.98
C TYR A 245 8.24 10.47 -3.41
N TYR A 246 7.47 10.01 -4.40
CA TYR A 246 7.59 10.43 -5.80
C TYR A 246 6.43 11.34 -6.25
N SER A 247 5.82 12.06 -5.31
CA SER A 247 4.59 12.81 -5.53
C SER A 247 4.70 13.91 -6.58
N ASP A 248 5.87 14.51 -6.76
CA ASP A 248 6.17 15.48 -7.80
C ASP A 248 6.03 14.87 -9.20
N ILE A 249 6.70 13.74 -9.44
CA ILE A 249 6.66 13.03 -10.74
C ILE A 249 5.27 12.43 -10.99
N LEU A 250 4.63 11.89 -9.94
CA LEU A 250 3.27 11.36 -10.03
C LEU A 250 2.25 12.44 -10.42
N ARG A 251 2.36 13.64 -9.83
CA ARG A 251 1.49 14.78 -10.18
C ARG A 251 1.71 15.25 -11.61
N GLN A 252 2.97 15.26 -12.08
CA GLN A 252 3.27 15.60 -13.46
C GLN A 252 2.65 14.59 -14.43
N ALA A 253 2.87 13.29 -14.20
CA ALA A 253 2.29 12.24 -15.03
C ALA A 253 0.75 12.26 -15.04
N ALA A 254 0.13 12.61 -13.92
CA ALA A 254 -1.31 12.73 -13.80
C ALA A 254 -1.84 13.95 -14.56
N ALA A 255 -1.19 15.10 -14.43
CA ALA A 255 -1.55 16.34 -15.15
C ALA A 255 -1.49 16.14 -16.66
N ASP A 256 -0.45 15.47 -17.17
CA ASP A 256 -0.27 15.20 -18.61
C ASP A 256 -1.38 14.27 -19.19
N GLN A 257 -2.06 13.50 -18.31
CA GLN A 257 -3.21 12.65 -18.69
C GLN A 257 -4.57 13.26 -18.33
N GLY A 258 -4.59 14.52 -17.87
CA GLY A 258 -5.82 15.22 -17.48
C GLY A 258 -6.49 14.67 -16.21
N VAL A 259 -5.70 14.06 -15.34
CA VAL A 259 -6.16 13.50 -14.05
C VAL A 259 -5.95 14.51 -12.93
N SER A 260 -7.02 14.86 -12.20
CA SER A 260 -6.98 15.79 -11.07
C SER A 260 -6.59 15.07 -9.77
N VAL A 261 -5.37 15.29 -9.29
CA VAL A 261 -4.87 14.70 -8.03
C VAL A 261 -5.23 15.58 -6.84
N LYS A 262 -6.04 15.05 -5.91
CA LYS A 262 -6.46 15.75 -4.68
C LYS A 262 -5.47 15.51 -3.54
N ASN A 263 -5.39 14.30 -3.04
CA ASN A 263 -4.55 13.94 -1.89
C ASN A 263 -3.49 12.89 -2.28
N ILE A 264 -2.31 13.00 -1.67
CA ILE A 264 -1.28 11.95 -1.70
C ILE A 264 -0.83 11.76 -0.25
N LEU A 265 -1.07 10.57 0.30
CA LEU A 265 -0.77 10.20 1.69
C LEU A 265 0.25 9.07 1.72
N GLU A 266 1.19 9.13 2.67
CA GLU A 266 2.12 8.01 2.87
C GLU A 266 1.42 6.75 3.40
N ALA A 267 0.44 6.94 4.31
CA ALA A 267 -0.40 5.88 4.86
C ALA A 267 -1.81 6.40 5.15
N PRO A 268 -2.85 5.55 5.09
CA PRO A 268 -4.24 6.00 5.26
C PRO A 268 -4.63 6.19 6.74
N ILE A 269 -3.83 5.71 7.70
CA ILE A 269 -4.21 5.57 9.11
C ILE A 269 -4.67 6.88 9.77
N ALA A 270 -4.05 8.02 9.45
CA ALA A 270 -4.47 9.31 10.00
C ALA A 270 -5.85 9.73 9.48
N GLY A 271 -6.08 9.56 8.18
CA GLY A 271 -7.39 9.83 7.57
C GLY A 271 -8.46 8.85 8.04
N LEU A 272 -8.11 7.59 8.27
CA LEU A 272 -9.01 6.59 8.86
C LEU A 272 -9.41 6.98 10.30
N THR A 273 -8.48 7.54 11.06
CA THR A 273 -8.76 8.05 12.41
C THR A 273 -9.84 9.13 12.35
N LEU A 274 -9.68 10.11 11.46
CA LEU A 274 -10.67 11.17 11.27
C LEU A 274 -12.01 10.63 10.75
N TYR A 275 -11.98 9.64 9.86
CA TYR A 275 -13.17 9.00 9.32
C TYR A 275 -14.05 8.35 10.40
N HIS A 276 -13.41 7.76 11.42
CA HIS A 276 -14.11 7.05 12.52
C HIS A 276 -14.36 7.92 13.76
N GLN A 277 -13.82 9.13 13.83
CA GLN A 277 -14.12 10.10 14.89
C GLN A 277 -15.35 10.97 14.59
N GLY A 278 -15.70 11.14 13.32
CA GLY A 278 -16.75 12.03 12.86
C GLY A 278 -17.69 11.42 11.90
#